data_9837c3e3cadff5404c2d4b8eff73b09f
#
_entry.id   9837c3e3cadff5404c2d4b8eff73b09f
#
_cell.length_a   1.000
_cell.length_b   1.000
_cell.length_c   1.000
_cell.angle_alpha   90.00
_cell.angle_beta   90.00
_cell.angle_gamma   90.00
#
_symmetry.space_group_name_H-M   'P 1'
#
loop_
_entity.id
_entity.type
_entity.pdbx_description
1 polymer ?
#
loop_
_entity_poly.entity_id
_entity_poly.type
_entity_poly.pdbx_seq_one_letter_code
_entity_poly.pdbx_strand_id
1 'polypeptide(L)'
;VIPGVKLPDISIQASTQGKVVAIGPEGDENIKLGDQVLFKRNCSFSNFYIEGLGDILVFKKDQILGVLFGTDAKDVTPLRSNLFIDWDFGSKTYGGTDILRPESHKEAQNTGVIVANGPDVKKFDVGERVVFENIYMIEFFNENEKRYAFFREQDIFCVVQDRKTDQRG
;
A
#
# COMPACT_ATOMS: atom_id res chain seq x y z
N VAL A 1 6.48 0.95 -26.18
CA VAL A 1 6.88 -0.47 -26.35
C VAL A 1 8.40 -0.50 -26.44
N ILE A 2 9.05 -1.09 -25.48
CA ILE A 2 10.49 -1.34 -25.56
C ILE A 2 10.65 -2.61 -26.41
N PRO A 3 11.27 -2.54 -27.60
CA PRO A 3 11.48 -3.72 -28.43
C PRO A 3 12.35 -4.74 -27.67
N GLY A 4 11.86 -5.97 -27.48
CA GLY A 4 12.61 -7.09 -26.93
C GLY A 4 12.36 -7.42 -25.46
N VAL A 5 11.49 -6.71 -24.74
CA VAL A 5 11.03 -7.12 -23.42
C VAL A 5 9.79 -8.00 -23.59
N LYS A 6 9.96 -9.31 -23.48
CA LYS A 6 8.84 -10.23 -23.26
C LYS A 6 8.35 -10.02 -21.85
N LEU A 7 7.22 -9.34 -21.69
CA LEU A 7 6.51 -9.29 -20.42
C LEU A 7 5.97 -10.69 -20.14
N PRO A 8 6.16 -11.25 -18.94
CA PRO A 8 5.55 -12.53 -18.60
C PRO A 8 4.03 -12.44 -18.72
N ASP A 9 3.39 -13.47 -19.25
CA ASP A 9 1.93 -13.60 -19.42
C ASP A 9 1.12 -13.62 -18.11
N ILE A 10 1.79 -13.48 -17.00
CA ILE A 10 1.16 -13.32 -15.71
C ILE A 10 0.64 -11.89 -15.67
N SER A 11 -0.66 -11.73 -15.61
CA SER A 11 -1.39 -10.47 -15.43
C SER A 11 -0.46 -9.33 -15.04
N ILE A 12 -0.16 -8.47 -16.02
CA ILE A 12 0.73 -7.33 -15.84
C ILE A 12 0.10 -6.45 -14.77
N GLN A 13 0.41 -6.74 -13.54
CA GLN A 13 0.19 -5.77 -12.48
C GLN A 13 1.16 -4.65 -12.79
N ALA A 14 0.62 -3.52 -13.23
CA ALA A 14 1.42 -2.34 -13.47
C ALA A 14 2.28 -2.13 -12.23
N SER A 15 3.59 -2.03 -12.43
CA SER A 15 4.51 -1.74 -11.33
C SER A 15 4.00 -0.52 -10.57
N THR A 16 3.91 -0.63 -9.25
CA THR A 16 3.55 0.46 -8.35
C THR A 16 4.77 1.03 -7.63
N GLN A 17 5.95 0.70 -8.13
CA GLN A 17 7.24 1.10 -7.56
C GLN A 17 8.13 1.74 -8.62
N GLY A 18 8.91 2.70 -8.19
CA GLY A 18 9.88 3.37 -9.05
C GLY A 18 10.98 4.05 -8.27
N LYS A 19 12.12 4.26 -8.92
CA LYS A 19 13.25 4.99 -8.35
C LYS A 19 13.16 6.47 -8.72
N VAL A 20 13.34 7.34 -7.74
CA VAL A 20 13.33 8.79 -7.93
C VAL A 20 14.60 9.25 -8.62
N VAL A 21 14.48 9.84 -9.80
CA VAL A 21 15.60 10.38 -10.58
C VAL A 21 15.61 11.90 -10.63
N ALA A 22 14.48 12.55 -10.35
CA ALA A 22 14.38 14.00 -10.28
C ALA A 22 13.22 14.39 -9.36
N ILE A 23 13.33 15.56 -8.71
CA ILE A 23 12.30 16.13 -7.84
C ILE A 23 12.07 17.57 -8.26
N GLY A 24 10.81 17.92 -8.54
CA GLY A 24 10.40 19.28 -8.85
C GLY A 24 10.36 20.19 -7.62
N PRO A 25 10.15 21.50 -7.82
CA PRO A 25 10.17 22.49 -6.73
C PRO A 25 9.04 22.30 -5.70
N GLU A 26 7.95 21.66 -6.09
CA GLU A 26 6.80 21.34 -5.20
C GLU A 26 6.83 19.89 -4.72
N GLY A 27 7.98 19.22 -4.81
CA GLY A 27 8.16 17.85 -4.36
C GLY A 27 7.94 17.70 -2.85
N ASP A 28 7.71 16.46 -2.43
CA ASP A 28 7.59 16.14 -1.00
C ASP A 28 8.99 16.18 -0.35
N GLU A 29 9.13 16.91 0.75
CA GLU A 29 10.39 17.06 1.47
C GLU A 29 10.96 15.75 2.04
N ASN A 30 10.08 14.75 2.21
CA ASN A 30 10.45 13.44 2.70
C ASN A 30 10.92 12.47 1.61
N ILE A 31 10.95 12.92 0.35
CA ILE A 31 11.43 12.14 -0.80
C ILE A 31 12.79 12.70 -1.23
N LYS A 32 13.75 11.81 -1.44
CA LYS A 32 15.09 12.16 -1.90
C LYS A 32 15.42 11.50 -3.24
N LEU A 33 16.38 12.05 -3.95
CA LEU A 33 16.92 11.41 -5.16
C LEU A 33 17.48 10.03 -4.83
N GLY A 34 17.13 9.05 -5.63
CA GLY A 34 17.54 7.66 -5.43
C GLY A 34 16.60 6.83 -4.58
N ASP A 35 15.63 7.45 -3.91
CA ASP A 35 14.64 6.70 -3.13
C ASP A 35 13.80 5.79 -4.02
N GLN A 36 13.46 4.63 -3.48
CA GLN A 36 12.44 3.75 -4.05
C GLN A 36 11.08 4.18 -3.52
N VAL A 37 10.19 4.60 -4.40
CA VAL A 37 8.86 5.08 -4.02
C VAL A 37 7.76 4.16 -4.46
N LEU A 38 6.67 4.19 -3.71
CA LEU A 38 5.43 3.49 -3.99
C LEU A 38 4.37 4.51 -4.44
N PHE A 39 3.71 4.25 -5.55
CA PHE A 39 2.72 5.15 -6.13
C PHE A 39 1.38 4.46 -6.42
N LYS A 40 0.35 5.27 -6.60
CA LYS A 40 -1.01 4.79 -6.87
C LYS A 40 -1.06 3.95 -8.15
N ARG A 41 -1.71 2.80 -8.07
CA ARG A 41 -2.10 2.04 -9.26
C ARG A 41 -3.13 2.83 -10.07
N ASN A 42 -3.04 2.76 -11.38
CA ASN A 42 -3.97 3.43 -12.31
C ASN A 42 -4.08 4.95 -12.14
N CYS A 43 -3.04 5.60 -11.63
CA CYS A 43 -3.00 7.06 -11.63
C CYS A 43 -2.52 7.60 -12.98
N SER A 44 -2.93 8.82 -13.30
CA SER A 44 -2.44 9.53 -14.47
C SER A 44 -1.00 9.98 -14.22
N PHE A 45 -0.12 9.62 -15.13
CA PHE A 45 1.26 10.12 -15.17
C PHE A 45 1.61 10.60 -16.57
N SER A 46 2.59 11.47 -16.65
CA SER A 46 3.18 11.85 -17.93
C SER A 46 4.44 11.04 -18.17
N ASN A 47 4.62 10.55 -19.38
CA ASN A 47 5.80 9.81 -19.78
C ASN A 47 6.66 10.69 -20.68
N PHE A 48 7.95 10.81 -20.38
CA PHE A 48 8.92 11.56 -21.15
C PHE A 48 10.18 10.74 -21.37
N TYR A 49 10.71 10.83 -22.57
CA TYR A 49 12.04 10.31 -22.85
C TYR A 49 13.09 11.40 -22.62
N ILE A 50 14.09 11.11 -21.81
CA ILE A 50 15.23 12.01 -21.58
C ILE A 50 16.51 11.29 -21.98
N GLU A 51 17.29 11.88 -22.86
CA GLU A 51 18.57 11.34 -23.30
C GLU A 51 19.50 11.10 -22.10
N GLY A 52 20.04 9.90 -22.00
CA GLY A 52 20.90 9.48 -20.89
C GLY A 52 20.14 8.89 -19.67
N LEU A 53 18.84 9.10 -19.55
CA LEU A 53 18.01 8.56 -18.46
C LEU A 53 16.94 7.58 -18.96
N GLY A 54 16.58 7.63 -20.25
CA GLY A 54 15.53 6.78 -20.81
C GLY A 54 14.12 7.31 -20.58
N ASP A 55 13.16 6.39 -20.48
CA ASP A 55 11.76 6.72 -20.21
C ASP A 55 11.56 7.07 -18.74
N ILE A 56 11.00 8.24 -18.50
CA ILE A 56 10.73 8.77 -17.18
C ILE A 56 9.23 8.99 -16.99
N LEU A 57 8.70 8.50 -15.89
CA LEU A 57 7.33 8.75 -15.45
C LEU A 57 7.31 9.94 -14.50
N VAL A 58 6.45 10.91 -14.77
CA VAL A 58 6.29 12.10 -13.94
C VAL A 58 4.97 12.03 -13.18
N PHE A 59 5.06 12.06 -11.87
CA PHE A 59 3.94 12.00 -10.94
C PHE A 59 3.78 13.31 -10.18
N LYS A 60 2.54 13.60 -9.81
CA LYS A 60 2.25 14.61 -8.78
C LYS A 60 2.55 14.05 -7.40
N LYS A 61 2.88 14.90 -6.45
CA LYS A 61 3.26 14.46 -5.10
C LYS A 61 2.17 13.63 -4.39
N ASP A 62 0.90 13.95 -4.62
CA ASP A 62 -0.22 13.21 -4.02
C ASP A 62 -0.42 11.79 -4.58
N GLN A 63 0.22 11.49 -5.70
CA GLN A 63 0.22 10.15 -6.31
C GLN A 63 1.28 9.22 -5.70
N ILE A 64 2.30 9.78 -5.06
CA ILE A 64 3.32 9.03 -4.34
C ILE A 64 2.83 8.78 -2.92
N LEU A 65 2.80 7.55 -2.48
CA LEU A 65 2.14 7.12 -1.25
C LEU A 65 3.13 6.83 -0.12
N GLY A 66 4.30 6.34 -0.45
CA GLY A 66 5.30 5.96 0.52
C GLY A 66 6.68 5.80 -0.09
N VAL A 67 7.67 5.66 0.77
CA VAL A 67 9.07 5.35 0.44
C VAL A 67 9.40 3.97 0.97
N LEU A 68 10.08 3.17 0.16
CA LEU A 68 10.53 1.84 0.51
C LEU A 68 12.06 1.88 0.73
N PHE A 69 12.49 1.67 1.98
CA PHE A 69 13.91 1.68 2.35
C PHE A 69 14.59 0.31 2.29
N GLY A 70 13.83 -0.74 2.04
CA GLY A 70 14.32 -2.11 1.98
C GLY A 70 13.51 -2.96 1.02
N THR A 71 13.29 -4.22 1.36
CA THR A 71 12.55 -5.17 0.53
C THR A 71 11.22 -5.62 1.13
N ASP A 72 11.04 -5.39 2.41
CA ASP A 72 9.90 -5.88 3.18
C ASP A 72 8.85 -4.79 3.45
N ALA A 73 7.64 -5.21 3.77
CA ALA A 73 6.57 -4.30 4.16
C ALA A 73 6.90 -3.43 5.38
N LYS A 74 7.70 -3.94 6.31
CA LYS A 74 8.20 -3.19 7.48
C LYS A 74 9.12 -2.00 7.11
N ASP A 75 9.68 -2.04 5.90
CA ASP A 75 10.59 -1.01 5.40
C ASP A 75 9.86 0.12 4.65
N VAL A 76 8.54 0.07 4.63
CA VAL A 76 7.70 1.09 4.02
C VAL A 76 7.45 2.23 5.00
N THR A 77 7.74 3.44 4.57
CA THR A 77 7.37 4.66 5.29
C THR A 77 6.32 5.42 4.49
N PRO A 78 5.07 5.48 4.96
CA PRO A 78 4.04 6.28 4.30
C PRO A 78 4.36 7.77 4.31
N LEU A 79 3.82 8.48 3.35
CA LEU A 79 3.98 9.94 3.22
C LEU A 79 2.69 10.67 3.61
N ARG A 80 2.85 11.87 4.13
CA ARG A 80 1.73 12.75 4.51
C ARG A 80 0.73 12.07 5.45
N SER A 81 -0.56 12.10 5.14
CA SER A 81 -1.62 11.48 5.93
C SER A 81 -1.97 10.05 5.49
N ASN A 82 -1.05 9.37 4.83
CA ASN A 82 -1.26 7.98 4.42
C ASN A 82 -0.96 7.01 5.56
N LEU A 83 -1.72 5.93 5.58
CA LEU A 83 -1.57 4.78 6.45
C LEU A 83 -1.17 3.58 5.61
N PHE A 84 -0.27 2.77 6.11
CA PHE A 84 0.09 1.47 5.53
C PHE A 84 -0.47 0.36 6.41
N ILE A 85 -1.32 -0.47 5.84
CA ILE A 85 -2.17 -1.41 6.57
C ILE A 85 -1.89 -2.84 6.10
N ASP A 86 -1.67 -3.75 7.05
CA ASP A 86 -1.73 -5.21 6.84
C ASP A 86 -3.20 -5.59 6.74
N TRP A 87 -3.63 -5.90 5.53
CA TRP A 87 -5.01 -6.13 5.20
C TRP A 87 -5.46 -7.53 5.55
N ASP A 88 -6.59 -7.66 6.23
CA ASP A 88 -7.22 -8.95 6.56
C ASP A 88 -7.79 -9.59 5.27
N PHE A 89 -6.91 -10.00 4.36
CA PHE A 89 -7.30 -10.62 3.10
C PHE A 89 -7.11 -12.12 3.15
N GLY A 90 -8.16 -12.86 2.81
CA GLY A 90 -8.04 -14.28 2.56
C GLY A 90 -7.80 -15.16 3.78
N SER A 91 -8.31 -14.78 4.94
CA SER A 91 -8.39 -15.73 6.06
C SER A 91 -9.10 -17.00 5.56
N LYS A 92 -8.39 -18.13 5.58
CA LYS A 92 -8.94 -19.44 5.15
C LYS A 92 -10.03 -19.94 6.09
N THR A 93 -10.21 -19.30 7.24
CA THR A 93 -11.13 -19.72 8.29
C THR A 93 -12.02 -18.57 8.76
N TYR A 94 -13.20 -18.90 9.27
CA TYR A 94 -14.07 -17.92 9.91
C TYR A 94 -13.61 -17.65 11.34
N GLY A 95 -13.19 -16.41 11.64
CA GLY A 95 -13.07 -15.87 12.98
C GLY A 95 -12.38 -16.75 14.04
N GLY A 96 -11.27 -17.43 13.70
CA GLY A 96 -10.57 -18.31 14.63
C GLY A 96 -11.21 -19.69 14.83
N THR A 97 -12.15 -20.06 13.97
CA THR A 97 -12.74 -21.41 13.94
C THR A 97 -12.01 -22.28 12.91
N ASP A 98 -12.03 -23.60 13.09
CA ASP A 98 -11.47 -24.55 12.12
C ASP A 98 -12.34 -24.73 10.87
N ILE A 99 -13.36 -23.91 10.70
CA ILE A 99 -14.28 -23.97 9.56
C ILE A 99 -13.63 -23.26 8.37
N LEU A 100 -13.30 -24.03 7.33
CA LEU A 100 -12.75 -23.52 6.09
C LEU A 100 -13.81 -22.70 5.33
N ARG A 101 -13.39 -21.51 4.87
CA ARG A 101 -14.20 -20.71 3.95
C ARG A 101 -14.14 -21.33 2.55
N PRO A 102 -15.28 -21.50 1.85
CA PRO A 102 -15.26 -21.83 0.44
C PRO A 102 -14.46 -20.79 -0.36
N GLU A 103 -13.79 -21.22 -1.41
CA GLU A 103 -12.97 -20.31 -2.23
C GLU A 103 -13.75 -19.12 -2.82
N SER A 104 -15.06 -19.32 -3.05
CA SER A 104 -15.99 -18.27 -3.51
C SER A 104 -16.24 -17.16 -2.47
N HIS A 105 -15.87 -17.36 -1.21
CA HIS A 105 -16.06 -16.42 -0.10
C HIS A 105 -14.74 -15.87 0.46
N LYS A 106 -13.64 -15.98 -0.28
CA LYS A 106 -12.40 -15.26 0.01
C LYS A 106 -12.57 -13.77 -0.29
N GLU A 107 -13.65 -13.17 0.18
CA GLU A 107 -13.85 -11.73 0.07
C GLU A 107 -12.84 -11.02 0.95
N ALA A 108 -12.27 -9.99 0.38
CA ALA A 108 -11.47 -9.04 1.12
C ALA A 108 -12.31 -8.46 2.26
N GLN A 109 -11.87 -8.64 3.48
CA GLN A 109 -12.51 -7.97 4.60
C GLN A 109 -12.12 -6.49 4.57
N ASN A 110 -13.03 -5.61 4.94
CA ASN A 110 -12.75 -4.17 5.01
C ASN A 110 -12.06 -3.79 6.33
N THR A 111 -11.16 -4.65 6.79
CA THR A 111 -10.41 -4.48 8.04
C THR A 111 -8.94 -4.79 7.86
N GLY A 112 -8.13 -4.23 8.71
CA GLY A 112 -6.70 -4.49 8.75
C GLY A 112 -6.02 -3.82 9.93
N VAL A 113 -4.76 -4.14 10.14
CA VAL A 113 -3.94 -3.58 11.23
C VAL A 113 -2.97 -2.56 10.66
N ILE A 114 -2.90 -1.39 11.26
CA ILE A 114 -1.97 -0.33 10.86
C ILE A 114 -0.54 -0.77 11.16
N VAL A 115 0.29 -0.82 10.13
CA VAL A 115 1.71 -1.20 10.21
C VAL A 115 2.60 0.04 10.29
N ALA A 116 2.25 1.09 9.57
CA ALA A 116 3.00 2.35 9.59
C ALA A 116 2.09 3.54 9.28
N ASN A 117 2.45 4.69 9.84
CA ASN A 117 1.78 5.96 9.65
C ASN A 117 2.68 6.96 8.94
N GLY A 118 2.09 7.78 8.07
CA GLY A 118 2.72 8.97 7.56
C GLY A 118 2.84 10.06 8.64
N PRO A 119 3.70 11.06 8.43
CA PRO A 119 3.99 12.09 9.45
C PRO A 119 2.80 12.97 9.81
N ASP A 120 1.81 13.08 8.94
CA ASP A 120 0.63 13.94 9.15
C ASP A 120 -0.58 13.19 9.73
N VAL A 121 -0.45 11.89 9.98
CA VAL A 121 -1.49 11.08 10.62
C VAL A 121 -1.61 11.47 12.09
N LYS A 122 -2.83 11.80 12.53
CA LYS A 122 -3.11 12.30 13.90
C LYS A 122 -4.13 11.49 14.68
N LYS A 123 -4.97 10.75 13.99
CA LYS A 123 -6.15 10.10 14.60
C LYS A 123 -5.97 8.63 14.91
N PHE A 124 -4.97 7.99 14.33
CA PHE A 124 -4.77 6.54 14.43
C PHE A 124 -3.32 6.20 14.75
N ASP A 125 -3.14 5.15 15.53
CA ASP A 125 -1.84 4.66 15.95
C ASP A 125 -1.48 3.33 15.27
N VAL A 126 -0.17 3.10 15.13
CA VAL A 126 0.35 1.81 14.65
C VAL A 126 -0.08 0.69 15.60
N GLY A 127 -0.55 -0.42 15.04
CA GLY A 127 -1.05 -1.57 15.79
C GLY A 127 -2.57 -1.57 15.99
N GLU A 128 -3.26 -0.47 15.72
CA GLU A 128 -4.72 -0.45 15.77
C GLU A 128 -5.34 -1.22 14.61
N ARG A 129 -6.41 -1.93 14.88
CA ARG A 129 -7.25 -2.57 13.87
C ARG A 129 -8.32 -1.59 13.43
N VAL A 130 -8.40 -1.35 12.15
CA VAL A 130 -9.29 -0.34 11.56
C VAL A 130 -10.23 -0.92 10.53
N VAL A 131 -11.34 -0.23 10.33
CA VAL A 131 -12.32 -0.49 9.26
C VAL A 131 -12.20 0.60 8.21
N PHE A 132 -12.18 0.22 6.96
CA PHE A 132 -12.03 1.13 5.81
C PHE A 132 -12.95 0.75 4.66
N GLU A 133 -13.18 1.69 3.78
CA GLU A 133 -13.87 1.44 2.53
C GLU A 133 -12.90 0.92 1.46
N ASN A 134 -13.33 -0.12 0.74
CA ASN A 134 -12.51 -0.81 -0.25
C ASN A 134 -12.52 -0.04 -1.60
N ILE A 135 -12.04 1.20 -1.64
CA ILE A 135 -12.23 2.03 -2.83
C ILE A 135 -10.96 2.22 -3.64
N TYR A 136 -9.81 2.12 -3.35
CA TYR A 136 -8.61 2.35 -4.19
C TYR A 136 -7.35 1.77 -3.55
N MET A 137 -7.31 0.47 -3.37
CA MET A 137 -6.19 -0.18 -2.72
C MET A 137 -5.01 -0.38 -3.66
N ILE A 138 -3.84 0.00 -3.18
CA ILE A 138 -2.59 -0.47 -3.74
C ILE A 138 -2.23 -1.72 -2.97
N GLU A 139 -2.29 -2.83 -3.66
CA GLU A 139 -1.88 -4.10 -3.09
C GLU A 139 -0.37 -4.25 -3.18
N PHE A 140 0.25 -4.45 -2.05
CA PHE A 140 1.64 -4.85 -1.96
C PHE A 140 1.69 -6.28 -1.44
N PHE A 141 2.29 -7.17 -2.21
CA PHE A 141 2.46 -8.57 -1.83
C PHE A 141 3.88 -8.78 -1.33
N ASN A 142 4.00 -9.47 -0.21
CA ASN A 142 5.27 -10.04 0.20
C ASN A 142 5.28 -11.56 0.00
N GLU A 143 6.43 -12.18 0.23
CA GLU A 143 6.66 -13.62 0.04
C GLU A 143 5.74 -14.54 0.87
N ASN A 144 5.05 -14.01 1.87
CA ASN A 144 4.15 -14.75 2.77
C ASN A 144 2.66 -14.64 2.38
N GLU A 145 2.35 -14.28 1.16
CA GLU A 145 0.99 -14.06 0.67
C GLU A 145 0.16 -13.02 1.45
N LYS A 146 0.83 -12.21 2.26
CA LYS A 146 0.20 -11.09 2.94
C LYS A 146 -0.06 -9.96 1.96
N ARG A 147 -1.17 -9.29 2.14
CA ARG A 147 -1.52 -8.09 1.38
C ARG A 147 -1.43 -6.87 2.27
N TYR A 148 -0.86 -5.82 1.70
CA TYR A 148 -0.77 -4.52 2.34
C TYR A 148 -1.40 -3.49 1.43
N ALA A 149 -1.96 -2.46 2.02
CA ALA A 149 -2.59 -1.39 1.25
C ALA A 149 -2.33 -0.04 1.89
N PHE A 150 -2.34 1.01 1.06
CA PHE A 150 -2.31 2.39 1.51
C PHE A 150 -3.71 2.95 1.57
N PHE A 151 -4.01 3.63 2.66
CA PHE A 151 -5.22 4.41 2.85
C PHE A 151 -4.86 5.80 3.32
N ARG A 152 -5.68 6.78 2.99
CA ARG A 152 -5.61 8.09 3.63
C ARG A 152 -6.33 8.02 4.97
N GLU A 153 -5.88 8.81 5.93
CA GLU A 153 -6.53 8.89 7.24
C GLU A 153 -8.03 9.13 7.15
N GLN A 154 -8.47 9.95 6.20
CA GLN A 154 -9.88 10.25 5.95
C GLN A 154 -10.71 9.06 5.41
N ASP A 155 -10.08 8.04 4.87
CA ASP A 155 -10.74 6.85 4.31
C ASP A 155 -10.97 5.76 5.38
N ILE A 156 -10.53 5.99 6.61
CA ILE A 156 -10.73 5.10 7.74
C ILE A 156 -12.01 5.49 8.50
N PHE A 157 -12.89 4.53 8.70
CA PHE A 157 -14.15 4.75 9.39
C PHE A 157 -14.02 4.73 10.90
N CYS A 158 -13.38 3.71 11.44
CA CYS A 158 -13.26 3.53 12.88
C CYS A 158 -12.17 2.55 13.26
N VAL A 159 -11.82 2.56 14.55
CA VAL A 159 -10.98 1.54 15.19
C VAL A 159 -11.87 0.42 15.71
N VAL A 160 -11.51 -0.82 15.43
CA VAL A 160 -12.15 -1.98 16.03
C VAL A 160 -11.44 -2.25 17.36
N GLN A 161 -12.15 -2.08 18.44
CA GLN A 161 -11.67 -2.56 19.72
C GLN A 161 -11.92 -4.08 19.76
N ASP A 162 -10.85 -4.86 19.83
CA ASP A 162 -10.98 -6.24 20.20
C ASP A 162 -11.66 -6.25 21.60
N ARG A 163 -12.88 -6.74 21.66
CA ARG A 163 -13.48 -7.05 22.94
C ARG A 163 -12.57 -8.09 23.58
N LYS A 164 -11.69 -7.65 24.47
CA LYS A 164 -11.12 -8.58 25.44
C LYS A 164 -12.33 -9.23 26.08
N THR A 165 -12.48 -10.50 25.80
CA THR A 165 -13.47 -11.30 26.50
C THR A 165 -13.14 -11.13 27.97
N ASP A 166 -13.95 -10.35 28.66
CA ASP A 166 -13.80 -10.15 30.11
C ASP A 166 -14.04 -11.53 30.71
N GLN A 167 -12.96 -12.26 31.00
CA GLN A 167 -13.04 -13.53 31.70
C GLN A 167 -13.33 -13.24 33.16
N ARG A 168 -14.55 -12.85 33.42
CA ARG A 168 -15.14 -13.00 34.76
C ARG A 168 -15.62 -14.43 34.88
N GLY A 169 -14.67 -15.26 35.26
CA GLY A 169 -14.97 -16.58 35.78
C GLY A 169 -15.55 -16.48 37.14
#